data_2edb30da41fb89cbe16df41a6aac45a0
#
_entry.id   2edb30da41fb89cbe16df41a6aac45a0
#
_cell.length_a   1.000
_cell.length_b   1.000
_cell.length_c   1.000
_cell.angle_alpha   90.00
_cell.angle_beta   90.00
_cell.angle_gamma   90.00
#
_symmetry.space_group_name_H-M   'P 1'
#
loop_
_entity.id
_entity.type
_entity.pdbx_description
1 polymer ?
#
loop_
_entity_poly.entity_id
_entity_poly.type
_entity_poly.pdbx_seq_one_letter_code
_entity_poly.pdbx_strand_id
1 'polypeptide(L)'
;VSPSQDAFFASLPTDLTIDRSDAGVSAGCSDVFYVGSHRPLAILIPQSIAHIETIWRAANKFDISVINRGAGLSYTAAILPSVADAVILDLQRLNKILAPDIVDKFITVEAGATWLSVDQALGECGLRLALPAPISGQVSTVGGALAQGLPVGLEAVVGVEVVLPDGRLITIGAGHWGSQQTGCHRMMGADLLGVFLGTGGIFGTIARAHLRLEPKPSNVAYRSYTAENVEHCATLLTTLSQIANNVRLIAMPIRRERDAASISVGDKIKLAWNVTRHLKASSSLVKFFAQLLSFSIRSSNHKKNTACVHVVIEANSDTEAARLAAHLDAAAYNEGAHPVSSPIPAITYANPYSLRGMLGPHGERWVPIHGLGAVSQLSDFASITADFFCKHSQAMDREGISSSWLMMAWPGKCALIEPMFLWSAPLLPIHKLAGEIVEKVTVKASEETASRTAYVQQLREEIIAQLDEAGALHLQLGQSYPYRERLSQPLDDILTAVKNSVDPKCLSAPGNLGFSR
;
A
#
# COMPACT_ATOMS: atom_id res chain seq x y z
N VAL A 1 -5.21 -3.58 35.81
CA VAL A 1 -3.98 -2.83 35.47
C VAL A 1 -2.96 -3.13 36.56
N SER A 2 -1.73 -3.49 36.18
CA SER A 2 -0.64 -3.76 37.14
C SER A 2 -0.05 -2.44 37.69
N PRO A 3 0.63 -2.45 38.86
CA PRO A 3 1.31 -1.26 39.36
C PRO A 3 2.28 -0.62 38.38
N SER A 4 2.94 -1.43 37.54
CA SER A 4 3.83 -0.96 36.47
C SER A 4 3.08 -0.23 35.36
N GLN A 5 1.90 -0.72 34.98
CA GLN A 5 1.05 -0.09 33.97
C GLN A 5 0.49 1.25 34.49
N ASP A 6 0.07 1.33 35.76
CA ASP A 6 -0.39 2.60 36.35
C ASP A 6 0.74 3.64 36.41
N ALA A 7 1.95 3.22 36.77
CA ALA A 7 3.12 4.10 36.78
C ALA A 7 3.51 4.55 35.36
N PHE A 8 3.37 3.67 34.34
CA PHE A 8 3.54 4.04 32.94
C PHE A 8 2.60 5.17 32.54
N PHE A 9 1.27 4.99 32.76
CA PHE A 9 0.30 6.00 32.38
C PHE A 9 0.47 7.32 33.16
N ALA A 10 0.86 7.26 34.42
CA ALA A 10 1.14 8.45 35.21
C ALA A 10 2.38 9.24 34.74
N SER A 11 3.28 8.60 34.01
CA SER A 11 4.50 9.24 33.47
C SER A 11 4.31 9.87 32.08
N LEU A 12 3.13 9.70 31.47
CA LEU A 12 2.85 10.26 30.15
C LEU A 12 2.51 11.75 30.22
N PRO A 13 2.71 12.54 29.14
CA PRO A 13 2.35 13.95 29.08
C PRO A 13 0.85 14.16 29.40
N THR A 14 0.55 15.20 30.18
CA THR A 14 -0.83 15.49 30.60
C THR A 14 -1.74 15.95 29.47
N ASP A 15 -1.18 16.49 28.40
CA ASP A 15 -1.86 16.92 27.18
C ASP A 15 -1.91 15.81 26.09
N LEU A 16 -1.36 14.62 26.36
CA LEU A 16 -1.46 13.48 25.47
C LEU A 16 -2.89 12.92 25.46
N THR A 17 -3.47 12.76 24.30
CA THR A 17 -4.75 12.06 24.16
C THR A 17 -4.54 10.55 24.32
N ILE A 18 -5.24 9.97 25.31
CA ILE A 18 -5.21 8.54 25.64
C ILE A 18 -6.63 7.99 25.51
N ASP A 19 -6.88 7.12 24.54
CA ASP A 19 -8.17 6.44 24.39
C ASP A 19 -8.13 5.05 25.03
N ARG A 20 -8.91 4.86 26.08
CA ARG A 20 -9.14 3.59 26.78
C ARG A 20 -10.58 3.11 26.63
N SER A 21 -11.37 3.79 25.80
CA SER A 21 -12.74 3.39 25.54
C SER A 21 -12.78 1.98 24.92
N ASP A 22 -13.84 1.27 25.21
CA ASP A 22 -14.05 -0.07 24.66
C ASP A 22 -14.07 -0.06 23.12
N ALA A 23 -14.64 0.98 22.53
CA ALA A 23 -14.70 1.18 21.08
C ALA A 23 -13.31 1.41 20.49
N GLY A 24 -12.49 2.31 21.04
CA GLY A 24 -11.15 2.62 20.58
C GLY A 24 -10.22 1.41 20.70
N VAL A 25 -10.19 0.78 21.88
CA VAL A 25 -9.36 -0.40 22.11
C VAL A 25 -9.78 -1.57 21.22
N SER A 26 -11.09 -1.80 21.02
CA SER A 26 -11.60 -2.84 20.12
C SER A 26 -11.22 -2.57 18.66
N ALA A 27 -11.21 -1.31 18.22
CA ALA A 27 -10.72 -0.94 16.88
C ALA A 27 -9.22 -1.24 16.73
N GLY A 28 -8.45 -1.21 17.83
CA GLY A 28 -7.03 -1.61 17.85
C GLY A 28 -6.78 -3.12 17.81
N CYS A 29 -7.81 -3.95 17.99
CA CYS A 29 -7.69 -5.41 17.97
C CYS A 29 -7.81 -6.04 16.58
N SER A 30 -8.01 -5.26 15.52
CA SER A 30 -8.14 -5.80 14.16
C SER A 30 -7.46 -4.90 13.13
N ASP A 31 -6.96 -5.53 12.07
CA ASP A 31 -6.62 -4.86 10.82
C ASP A 31 -7.69 -5.19 9.76
N VAL A 32 -7.39 -5.04 8.46
CA VAL A 32 -8.36 -5.34 7.38
C VAL A 32 -8.69 -6.84 7.28
N PHE A 33 -7.77 -7.70 7.69
CA PHE A 33 -7.94 -9.15 7.57
C PHE A 33 -7.96 -9.86 8.93
N TYR A 34 -7.00 -9.57 9.81
CA TYR A 34 -6.80 -10.29 11.06
C TYR A 34 -7.54 -9.66 12.24
N VAL A 35 -7.89 -10.54 13.19
CA VAL A 35 -8.28 -10.14 14.55
C VAL A 35 -7.18 -10.63 15.50
N GLY A 36 -6.61 -9.71 16.27
CA GLY A 36 -5.51 -9.99 17.19
C GLY A 36 -5.95 -10.81 18.40
N SER A 37 -5.05 -11.62 18.92
CA SER A 37 -5.24 -12.42 20.14
C SER A 37 -5.10 -11.59 21.43
N HIS A 38 -4.42 -10.45 21.36
CA HIS A 38 -4.18 -9.57 22.50
C HIS A 38 -4.88 -8.21 22.32
N ARG A 39 -5.43 -7.72 23.43
CA ARG A 39 -6.06 -6.41 23.50
C ARG A 39 -5.04 -5.37 23.98
N PRO A 40 -4.87 -4.23 23.28
CA PRO A 40 -3.97 -3.18 23.75
C PRO A 40 -4.48 -2.55 25.04
N LEU A 41 -3.57 -2.06 25.89
CA LEU A 41 -3.89 -1.36 27.12
C LEU A 41 -4.58 0.00 26.86
N ALA A 42 -4.20 0.66 25.79
CA ALA A 42 -4.75 1.95 25.34
C ALA A 42 -4.29 2.27 23.91
N ILE A 43 -4.95 3.23 23.27
CA ILE A 43 -4.48 3.91 22.07
C ILE A 43 -3.92 5.27 22.50
N LEU A 44 -2.65 5.51 22.24
CA LEU A 44 -1.95 6.77 22.49
C LEU A 44 -1.91 7.59 21.22
N ILE A 45 -2.36 8.84 21.26
CA ILE A 45 -2.51 9.69 20.07
C ILE A 45 -1.60 10.93 20.23
N PRO A 46 -0.31 10.84 19.87
CA PRO A 46 0.63 11.95 19.97
C PRO A 46 0.31 13.06 18.97
N GLN A 47 0.55 14.31 19.35
CA GLN A 47 0.42 15.49 18.50
C GLN A 47 1.77 16.17 18.23
N SER A 48 2.85 15.64 18.78
CA SER A 48 4.21 16.15 18.62
C SER A 48 5.24 15.02 18.73
N ILE A 49 6.42 15.26 18.18
CA ILE A 49 7.56 14.33 18.32
C ILE A 49 7.95 14.20 19.81
N ALA A 50 7.88 15.28 20.58
CA ALA A 50 8.17 15.26 22.02
C ALA A 50 7.25 14.30 22.81
N HIS A 51 5.97 14.16 22.39
CA HIS A 51 5.08 13.14 22.95
C HIS A 51 5.63 11.74 22.67
N ILE A 52 6.07 11.46 21.43
CA ILE A 52 6.61 10.16 21.04
C ILE A 52 7.87 9.82 21.84
N GLU A 53 8.80 10.78 21.98
CA GLU A 53 10.01 10.61 22.78
C GLU A 53 9.68 10.26 24.24
N THR A 54 8.69 10.96 24.84
CA THR A 54 8.28 10.71 26.22
C THR A 54 7.59 9.37 26.38
N ILE A 55 6.71 8.99 25.43
CA ILE A 55 6.07 7.67 25.39
C ILE A 55 7.12 6.56 25.35
N TRP A 56 8.13 6.68 24.47
CA TRP A 56 9.18 5.67 24.37
C TRP A 56 10.05 5.57 25.62
N ARG A 57 10.44 6.71 26.23
CA ARG A 57 11.16 6.69 27.51
C ARG A 57 10.35 5.99 28.62
N ALA A 58 9.05 6.27 28.69
CA ALA A 58 8.16 5.60 29.63
C ALA A 58 8.01 4.10 29.31
N ALA A 59 7.76 3.76 28.05
CA ALA A 59 7.63 2.38 27.59
C ALA A 59 8.86 1.54 27.92
N ASN A 60 10.05 2.08 27.66
CA ASN A 60 11.33 1.44 28.00
C ASN A 60 11.51 1.27 29.52
N LYS A 61 11.13 2.27 30.32
CA LYS A 61 11.24 2.23 31.78
C LYS A 61 10.31 1.19 32.41
N PHE A 62 9.10 1.05 31.89
CA PHE A 62 8.06 0.21 32.48
C PHE A 62 7.79 -1.09 31.71
N ASP A 63 8.64 -1.41 30.73
CA ASP A 63 8.56 -2.62 29.91
C ASP A 63 7.20 -2.77 29.16
N ILE A 64 6.69 -1.68 28.62
CA ILE A 64 5.47 -1.65 27.81
C ILE A 64 5.84 -1.69 26.33
N SER A 65 5.24 -2.62 25.58
CA SER A 65 5.43 -2.71 24.14
C SER A 65 4.64 -1.62 23.40
N VAL A 66 5.20 -1.11 22.31
CA VAL A 66 4.58 -0.06 21.49
C VAL A 66 4.40 -0.54 20.08
N ILE A 67 3.16 -0.51 19.59
CA ILE A 67 2.79 -0.87 18.22
C ILE A 67 2.45 0.41 17.46
N ASN A 68 3.23 0.73 16.44
CA ASN A 68 2.99 1.91 15.61
C ASN A 68 1.79 1.67 14.68
N ARG A 69 0.90 2.66 14.59
CA ARG A 69 -0.27 2.64 13.72
C ARG A 69 -0.42 3.95 12.95
N GLY A 70 -0.61 3.87 11.65
CA GLY A 70 -1.16 4.94 10.82
C GLY A 70 -2.68 4.81 10.73
N ALA A 71 -3.23 4.75 9.52
CA ALA A 71 -4.68 4.59 9.31
C ALA A 71 -5.23 3.18 9.60
N GLY A 72 -4.38 2.19 9.86
CA GLY A 72 -4.82 0.85 10.21
C GLY A 72 -5.15 -0.07 9.02
N LEU A 73 -4.76 0.30 7.80
CA LEU A 73 -5.09 -0.42 6.56
C LEU A 73 -4.20 -1.65 6.27
N SER A 74 -3.42 -2.11 7.23
CA SER A 74 -2.68 -3.37 7.13
C SER A 74 -3.64 -4.56 7.05
N TYR A 75 -3.19 -5.63 6.40
CA TYR A 75 -3.83 -6.95 6.35
C TYR A 75 -2.81 -8.07 6.62
N THR A 76 -1.75 -7.74 7.36
CA THR A 76 -0.63 -8.64 7.67
C THR A 76 -0.35 -8.73 9.16
N ALA A 77 -1.31 -8.35 9.99
CA ALA A 77 -1.22 -8.27 11.45
C ALA A 77 -0.15 -7.31 12.00
N ALA A 78 0.51 -6.52 11.14
CA ALA A 78 1.64 -5.66 11.51
C ALA A 78 1.33 -4.62 12.60
N ILE A 79 0.05 -4.25 12.74
CA ILE A 79 -0.44 -3.25 13.68
C ILE A 79 -1.16 -3.86 14.89
N LEU A 80 -1.12 -5.19 15.01
CA LEU A 80 -1.79 -5.91 16.09
C LEU A 80 -0.82 -6.28 17.20
N PRO A 81 -1.20 -6.11 18.47
CA PRO A 81 -0.39 -6.57 19.58
C PRO A 81 -0.19 -8.09 19.55
N SER A 82 1.05 -8.53 19.63
CA SER A 82 1.42 -9.94 19.82
C SER A 82 1.65 -10.30 21.30
N VAL A 83 1.59 -9.31 22.18
CA VAL A 83 1.79 -9.44 23.64
C VAL A 83 0.74 -8.65 24.40
N ALA A 84 0.45 -9.06 25.65
CA ALA A 84 -0.60 -8.45 26.48
C ALA A 84 -0.27 -7.02 26.93
N ASP A 85 1.02 -6.76 27.26
CA ASP A 85 1.45 -5.46 27.79
C ASP A 85 1.89 -4.53 26.62
N ALA A 86 0.93 -4.16 25.78
CA ALA A 86 1.16 -3.31 24.63
C ALA A 86 0.20 -2.12 24.57
N VAL A 87 0.71 -1.00 24.08
CA VAL A 87 -0.10 0.16 23.66
C VAL A 87 0.01 0.35 22.15
N ILE A 88 -1.04 0.88 21.54
CA ILE A 88 -0.98 1.32 20.14
C ILE A 88 -0.66 2.80 20.12
N LEU A 89 0.31 3.19 19.31
CA LEU A 89 0.71 4.56 19.04
C LEU A 89 0.09 4.99 17.71
N ASP A 90 -1.04 5.70 17.77
CA ASP A 90 -1.76 6.19 16.60
C ASP A 90 -1.21 7.55 16.15
N LEU A 91 -0.50 7.54 15.02
CA LEU A 91 0.25 8.68 14.52
C LEU A 91 -0.57 9.63 13.63
N GLN A 92 -1.86 9.39 13.41
CA GLN A 92 -2.66 10.15 12.46
C GLN A 92 -2.74 11.66 12.77
N ARG A 93 -2.55 12.08 14.03
CA ARG A 93 -2.50 13.49 14.41
C ARG A 93 -1.14 14.15 14.26
N LEU A 94 -0.09 13.38 14.00
CA LEU A 94 1.22 13.89 13.63
C LEU A 94 1.27 14.05 12.10
N ASN A 95 0.60 15.06 11.58
CA ASN A 95 0.25 15.15 10.15
C ASN A 95 0.65 16.47 9.46
N LYS A 96 1.56 17.23 10.03
CA LYS A 96 2.05 18.46 9.42
C LYS A 96 2.80 18.17 8.11
N ILE A 97 2.59 19.05 7.14
CA ILE A 97 3.26 19.04 5.86
C ILE A 97 3.96 20.40 5.74
N LEU A 98 5.28 20.37 5.57
CA LEU A 98 6.04 21.61 5.39
C LEU A 98 5.93 22.08 3.94
N ALA A 99 6.21 23.37 3.70
CA ALA A 99 6.24 23.89 2.35
C ALA A 99 7.28 23.13 1.51
N PRO A 100 6.94 22.74 0.25
CA PRO A 100 7.88 22.05 -0.61
C PRO A 100 9.06 22.95 -0.98
N ASP A 101 10.26 22.40 -0.98
CA ASP A 101 11.41 23.04 -1.56
C ASP A 101 11.36 22.86 -3.09
N ILE A 102 11.17 23.97 -3.81
CA ILE A 102 11.00 23.95 -5.26
C ILE A 102 12.36 23.84 -5.96
N VAL A 103 13.42 24.37 -5.35
CA VAL A 103 14.79 24.37 -5.92
C VAL A 103 15.41 22.98 -5.76
N ASP A 104 15.43 22.47 -4.53
CA ASP A 104 16.04 21.18 -4.20
C ASP A 104 15.09 20.00 -4.41
N LYS A 105 13.81 20.28 -4.76
CA LYS A 105 12.78 19.29 -5.14
C LYS A 105 12.58 18.20 -4.08
N PHE A 106 12.27 18.62 -2.87
CA PHE A 106 11.84 17.72 -1.82
C PHE A 106 10.72 18.31 -0.97
N ILE A 107 10.06 17.47 -0.21
CA ILE A 107 9.04 17.86 0.77
C ILE A 107 9.25 17.09 2.07
N THR A 108 9.07 17.78 3.20
CA THR A 108 9.12 17.19 4.53
C THR A 108 7.70 17.03 5.07
N VAL A 109 7.37 15.84 5.50
CA VAL A 109 6.04 15.50 6.00
C VAL A 109 6.11 14.70 7.30
N GLU A 110 5.20 14.94 8.23
CA GLU A 110 5.04 14.11 9.41
C GLU A 110 4.37 12.77 9.06
N ALA A 111 4.66 11.74 9.85
CA ALA A 111 4.30 10.35 9.56
C ALA A 111 2.80 10.09 9.40
N GLY A 112 1.95 10.87 10.06
CA GLY A 112 0.49 10.78 9.96
C GLY A 112 -0.13 11.52 8.78
N ALA A 113 0.65 12.26 7.99
CA ALA A 113 0.16 12.89 6.76
C ALA A 113 -0.30 11.80 5.77
N THR A 114 -1.47 11.99 5.14
CA THR A 114 -1.94 11.09 4.10
C THR A 114 -1.29 11.43 2.75
N TRP A 115 -1.17 10.46 1.87
CA TRP A 115 -0.62 10.68 0.52
C TRP A 115 -1.46 11.68 -0.27
N LEU A 116 -2.79 11.66 -0.10
CA LEU A 116 -3.70 12.64 -0.70
C LEU A 116 -3.41 14.05 -0.18
N SER A 117 -3.20 14.22 1.13
CA SER A 117 -2.89 15.53 1.71
C SER A 117 -1.53 16.09 1.23
N VAL A 118 -0.55 15.21 1.02
CA VAL A 118 0.74 15.59 0.41
C VAL A 118 0.55 16.03 -1.03
N ASP A 119 -0.20 15.28 -1.83
CA ASP A 119 -0.48 15.66 -3.23
C ASP A 119 -1.24 16.99 -3.34
N GLN A 120 -2.21 17.21 -2.43
CA GLN A 120 -2.92 18.49 -2.31
C GLN A 120 -2.00 19.66 -1.91
N ALA A 121 -1.06 19.42 -0.99
CA ALA A 121 -0.08 20.44 -0.59
C ALA A 121 0.89 20.80 -1.71
N LEU A 122 1.22 19.85 -2.58
CA LEU A 122 1.99 20.13 -3.81
C LEU A 122 1.19 20.94 -4.83
N GLY A 123 -0.15 20.80 -4.84
CA GLY A 123 -1.05 21.67 -5.61
C GLY A 123 -0.60 21.92 -7.05
N GLU A 124 -0.47 23.21 -7.40
CA GLU A 124 -0.08 23.70 -8.75
C GLU A 124 1.41 24.07 -8.87
N CYS A 125 2.25 23.66 -7.91
CA CYS A 125 3.70 24.00 -7.96
C CYS A 125 4.45 23.33 -9.13
N GLY A 126 3.78 22.51 -9.95
CA GLY A 126 4.38 21.82 -11.09
C GLY A 126 5.20 20.58 -10.71
N LEU A 127 5.27 20.24 -9.43
CA LEU A 127 5.98 19.08 -8.90
C LEU A 127 5.02 17.99 -8.43
N ARG A 128 5.52 16.77 -8.36
CA ARG A 128 4.85 15.60 -7.76
C ARG A 128 5.86 14.76 -6.98
N LEU A 129 5.38 13.82 -6.18
CA LEU A 129 6.24 12.83 -5.54
C LEU A 129 6.97 11.98 -6.60
N ALA A 130 8.27 11.75 -6.41
CA ALA A 130 9.09 10.91 -7.28
C ALA A 130 8.90 9.41 -7.06
N LEU A 131 7.87 9.02 -6.32
CA LEU A 131 7.50 7.64 -6.01
C LEU A 131 5.98 7.46 -6.16
N PRO A 132 5.51 6.28 -6.60
CA PRO A 132 4.09 6.01 -6.68
C PRO A 132 3.52 5.83 -5.27
N ALA A 133 2.52 6.61 -4.90
CA ALA A 133 1.83 6.43 -3.64
C ALA A 133 0.92 5.19 -3.66
N PRO A 134 0.61 4.59 -2.50
CA PRO A 134 -0.36 3.49 -2.40
C PRO A 134 -1.75 3.89 -2.90
N ILE A 135 -2.48 2.94 -3.51
CA ILE A 135 -3.87 3.17 -3.98
C ILE A 135 -4.76 3.64 -2.82
N SER A 136 -4.54 3.15 -1.60
CA SER A 136 -5.25 3.57 -0.39
C SER A 136 -4.87 4.97 0.14
N GLY A 137 -4.09 5.76 -0.62
CA GLY A 137 -3.49 7.02 -0.20
C GLY A 137 -4.45 8.12 0.26
N GLN A 138 -5.76 7.96 0.04
CA GLN A 138 -6.78 8.85 0.61
C GLN A 138 -6.73 8.85 2.15
N VAL A 139 -6.43 7.73 2.78
CA VAL A 139 -6.36 7.59 4.24
C VAL A 139 -5.05 6.98 4.73
N SER A 140 -4.35 6.16 3.92
CA SER A 140 -3.07 5.62 4.33
C SER A 140 -2.04 6.72 4.53
N THR A 141 -1.27 6.59 5.61
CA THR A 141 -0.31 7.61 6.03
C THR A 141 1.07 7.34 5.47
N VAL A 142 1.86 8.40 5.29
CA VAL A 142 3.24 8.29 4.79
C VAL A 142 4.07 7.39 5.70
N GLY A 143 4.11 7.65 7.01
CA GLY A 143 4.91 6.84 7.93
C GLY A 143 4.48 5.37 7.98
N GLY A 144 3.17 5.09 7.93
CA GLY A 144 2.65 3.72 7.87
C GLY A 144 3.09 2.98 6.61
N ALA A 145 3.02 3.62 5.44
CA ALA A 145 3.46 3.03 4.18
C ALA A 145 4.98 2.79 4.16
N LEU A 146 5.79 3.75 4.61
CA LEU A 146 7.24 3.60 4.68
C LEU A 146 7.67 2.49 5.66
N ALA A 147 7.01 2.39 6.81
CA ALA A 147 7.25 1.31 7.77
C ALA A 147 6.89 -0.07 7.20
N GLN A 148 5.93 -0.14 6.29
CA GLN A 148 5.49 -1.39 5.63
C GLN A 148 6.22 -1.69 4.32
N GLY A 149 7.24 -0.92 3.94
CA GLY A 149 7.97 -1.13 2.69
C GLY A 149 7.21 -0.70 1.43
N LEU A 150 6.21 0.14 1.59
CA LEU A 150 5.47 0.77 0.49
C LEU A 150 5.90 2.24 0.33
N PRO A 151 5.76 2.78 -0.83
CA PRO A 151 5.52 2.19 -2.15
C PRO A 151 6.81 1.65 -2.81
N VAL A 152 6.67 1.03 -3.98
CA VAL A 152 7.83 0.77 -4.86
C VAL A 152 8.48 2.10 -5.23
N GLY A 153 9.81 2.21 -5.08
CA GLY A 153 10.51 3.47 -5.30
C GLY A 153 10.99 4.15 -4.02
N LEU A 154 11.22 3.37 -2.96
CA LEU A 154 11.75 3.88 -1.69
C LEU A 154 13.10 4.62 -1.82
N GLU A 155 13.79 4.49 -2.95
CA GLU A 155 14.96 5.29 -3.30
C GLU A 155 14.67 6.80 -3.36
N ALA A 156 13.41 7.19 -3.55
CA ALA A 156 12.98 8.59 -3.50
C ALA A 156 12.77 9.11 -2.07
N VAL A 157 12.86 8.26 -1.05
CA VAL A 157 12.96 8.70 0.34
C VAL A 157 14.40 9.12 0.60
N VAL A 158 14.62 10.39 0.92
CA VAL A 158 15.97 10.95 1.10
C VAL A 158 16.36 11.14 2.56
N GLY A 159 15.44 10.98 3.48
CA GLY A 159 15.70 11.00 4.92
C GLY A 159 14.47 10.66 5.73
N VAL A 160 14.66 10.25 6.97
CA VAL A 160 13.62 10.10 7.99
C VAL A 160 14.11 10.58 9.35
N GLU A 161 13.18 11.05 10.17
CA GLU A 161 13.36 11.25 11.61
C GLU A 161 12.68 10.09 12.34
N VAL A 162 13.42 9.40 13.17
CA VAL A 162 12.95 8.21 13.91
C VAL A 162 13.15 8.43 15.40
N VAL A 163 12.12 8.16 16.19
CA VAL A 163 12.24 8.05 17.65
C VAL A 163 12.53 6.60 18.00
N LEU A 164 13.70 6.35 18.54
CA LEU A 164 14.15 5.03 18.98
C LEU A 164 13.42 4.55 20.26
N PRO A 165 13.42 3.25 20.55
CA PRO A 165 12.78 2.68 21.75
C PRO A 165 13.32 3.19 23.09
N ASP A 166 14.48 3.84 23.13
CA ASP A 166 15.02 4.53 24.30
C ASP A 166 14.57 6.01 24.42
N GLY A 167 13.77 6.48 23.45
CA GLY A 167 13.22 7.83 23.38
C GLY A 167 14.15 8.88 22.76
N ARG A 168 15.28 8.49 22.17
CA ARG A 168 16.14 9.40 21.40
C ARG A 168 15.56 9.62 20.00
N LEU A 169 15.51 10.88 19.58
CA LEU A 169 15.25 11.23 18.18
C LEU A 169 16.54 11.16 17.38
N ILE A 170 16.52 10.46 16.26
CA ILE A 170 17.62 10.44 15.30
C ILE A 170 17.14 10.90 13.93
N THR A 171 18.01 11.57 13.18
CA THR A 171 17.80 11.93 11.78
C THR A 171 18.70 11.05 10.92
N ILE A 172 18.11 10.40 9.92
CA ILE A 172 18.81 9.50 9.00
C ILE A 172 18.68 10.05 7.58
N GLY A 173 19.73 9.92 6.79
CA GLY A 173 19.87 10.57 5.50
C GLY A 173 20.74 11.82 5.60
N ALA A 174 20.74 12.68 4.59
CA ALA A 174 21.65 13.84 4.52
C ALA A 174 21.53 14.85 5.68
N GLY A 175 20.36 14.90 6.33
CA GLY A 175 20.11 15.83 7.45
C GLY A 175 20.90 15.56 8.72
N HIS A 176 21.50 14.37 8.90
CA HIS A 176 22.25 14.03 10.12
C HIS A 176 23.57 14.82 10.30
N TRP A 177 24.05 15.49 9.26
CA TRP A 177 25.26 16.33 9.30
C TRP A 177 25.01 17.76 9.82
N GLY A 178 23.86 18.01 10.43
CA GLY A 178 23.53 19.32 11.00
C GLY A 178 23.19 20.39 9.97
N SER A 179 23.10 20.04 8.67
CA SER A 179 22.59 20.96 7.67
C SER A 179 21.06 21.02 7.78
N GLN A 180 20.47 22.22 7.68
CA GLN A 180 19.02 22.35 7.57
C GLN A 180 18.47 21.85 6.22
N GLN A 181 19.36 21.50 5.29
CA GLN A 181 19.05 21.00 3.94
C GLN A 181 19.02 19.47 3.93
N THR A 182 17.90 18.90 4.30
CA THR A 182 17.71 17.44 4.41
C THR A 182 17.39 16.75 3.09
N GLY A 183 17.12 17.50 2.02
CA GLY A 183 16.55 16.96 0.78
C GLY A 183 17.53 16.64 -0.34
N CYS A 184 18.84 16.95 -0.21
CA CYS A 184 19.74 16.86 -1.36
C CYS A 184 20.23 15.44 -1.66
N HIS A 185 20.38 14.57 -0.66
CA HIS A 185 20.99 13.26 -0.84
C HIS A 185 20.51 12.23 0.19
N ARG A 186 20.34 10.97 -0.26
CA ARG A 186 19.86 9.88 0.59
C ARG A 186 20.91 9.39 1.58
N MET A 187 22.17 9.33 1.18
CA MET A 187 23.23 8.74 2.01
C MET A 187 24.57 9.45 1.85
N MET A 188 25.34 9.42 2.94
CA MET A 188 26.76 9.74 3.02
C MET A 188 27.42 8.58 3.78
N GLY A 189 28.16 7.72 3.09
CA GLY A 189 28.67 6.46 3.66
C GLY A 189 27.65 5.33 3.53
N ALA A 190 27.47 4.53 4.59
CA ALA A 190 26.50 3.42 4.60
C ALA A 190 25.04 3.92 4.51
N ASP A 191 24.21 3.25 3.74
CA ASP A 191 22.77 3.56 3.64
C ASP A 191 22.00 3.04 4.87
N LEU A 192 22.07 3.77 5.97
CA LEU A 192 21.32 3.46 7.17
C LEU A 192 19.82 3.69 6.99
N LEU A 193 19.40 4.50 6.01
CA LEU A 193 17.99 4.75 5.75
C LEU A 193 17.26 3.46 5.34
N GLY A 194 17.91 2.62 4.53
CA GLY A 194 17.38 1.30 4.16
C GLY A 194 17.12 0.38 5.34
N VAL A 195 17.84 0.55 6.45
CA VAL A 195 17.63 -0.25 7.68
C VAL A 195 16.32 0.08 8.38
N PHE A 196 15.78 1.31 8.23
CA PHE A 196 14.58 1.76 8.93
C PHE A 196 13.29 1.71 8.08
N LEU A 197 13.41 1.49 6.77
CA LEU A 197 12.27 1.37 5.87
C LEU A 197 11.84 -0.09 5.70
N GLY A 198 10.53 -0.33 5.61
CA GLY A 198 10.00 -1.69 5.40
C GLY A 198 10.10 -2.64 6.60
N THR A 199 10.39 -2.10 7.78
CA THR A 199 10.68 -2.91 8.99
C THR A 199 9.47 -3.20 9.86
N GLY A 200 8.28 -2.75 9.49
CA GLY A 200 7.09 -2.89 10.33
C GLY A 200 7.20 -2.17 11.69
N GLY A 201 8.16 -1.24 11.82
CA GLY A 201 8.38 -0.47 13.04
C GLY A 201 9.19 -1.15 14.14
N ILE A 202 9.91 -2.25 13.84
CA ILE A 202 10.71 -2.96 14.86
C ILE A 202 11.88 -2.15 15.43
N PHE A 203 12.30 -1.07 14.79
CA PHE A 203 13.42 -0.22 15.23
C PHE A 203 12.98 1.12 15.84
N GLY A 204 11.68 1.31 16.08
CA GLY A 204 11.12 2.54 16.63
C GLY A 204 10.01 3.15 15.78
N THR A 205 9.79 4.44 15.96
CA THR A 205 8.69 5.19 15.32
C THR A 205 9.23 6.18 14.31
N ILE A 206 8.89 6.01 13.04
CA ILE A 206 9.11 7.06 12.02
C ILE A 206 8.20 8.24 12.37
N ALA A 207 8.79 9.39 12.66
CA ALA A 207 8.07 10.60 13.02
C ALA A 207 7.91 11.56 11.82
N ARG A 208 8.94 11.68 10.96
CA ARG A 208 8.94 12.46 9.73
C ARG A 208 9.64 11.75 8.59
N ALA A 209 9.29 12.13 7.38
CA ALA A 209 9.96 11.69 6.15
C ALA A 209 10.27 12.88 5.24
N HIS A 210 11.40 12.77 4.56
CA HIS A 210 11.83 13.71 3.52
C HIS A 210 11.74 12.99 2.17
N LEU A 211 10.84 13.46 1.31
CA LEU A 211 10.48 12.79 0.06
C LEU A 211 10.92 13.63 -1.13
N ARG A 212 11.59 12.99 -2.09
CA ARG A 212 12.00 13.63 -3.34
C ARG A 212 10.80 13.96 -4.21
N LEU A 213 10.88 15.11 -4.85
CA LEU A 213 9.92 15.58 -5.84
C LEU A 213 10.51 15.51 -7.24
N GLU A 214 9.64 15.43 -8.23
CA GLU A 214 9.99 15.50 -9.65
C GLU A 214 8.98 16.38 -10.40
N PRO A 215 9.32 16.93 -11.57
CA PRO A 215 8.37 17.67 -12.39
C PRO A 215 7.18 16.81 -12.80
N LYS A 216 5.97 17.38 -12.79
CA LYS A 216 4.80 16.73 -13.40
C LYS A 216 5.03 16.60 -14.91
N PRO A 217 4.61 15.47 -15.53
CA PRO A 217 4.68 15.34 -16.98
C PRO A 217 3.81 16.40 -17.65
N SER A 218 4.32 16.98 -18.74
CA SER A 218 3.59 18.01 -19.50
C SER A 218 2.44 17.41 -20.32
N ASN A 219 2.55 16.13 -20.65
CA ASN A 219 1.59 15.41 -21.47
C ASN A 219 1.35 14.00 -20.95
N VAL A 220 0.11 13.51 -21.05
CA VAL A 220 -0.27 12.15 -20.66
C VAL A 220 -1.14 11.54 -21.73
N ALA A 221 -0.81 10.34 -22.17
CA ALA A 221 -1.61 9.56 -23.11
C ALA A 221 -1.97 8.19 -22.49
N TYR A 222 -3.01 7.59 -23.00
CA TYR A 222 -3.58 6.34 -22.48
C TYR A 222 -3.69 5.29 -23.57
N ARG A 223 -3.40 4.03 -23.21
CA ARG A 223 -3.63 2.86 -24.04
C ARG A 223 -4.25 1.74 -23.23
N SER A 224 -4.97 0.88 -23.88
CA SER A 224 -5.44 -0.37 -23.30
C SER A 224 -5.42 -1.44 -24.37
N TYR A 225 -5.06 -2.66 -23.98
CA TYR A 225 -4.96 -3.81 -24.87
C TYR A 225 -5.70 -4.98 -24.26
N THR A 226 -6.38 -5.77 -25.12
CA THR A 226 -7.02 -7.01 -24.68
C THR A 226 -5.97 -8.10 -24.46
N ALA A 227 -6.23 -8.96 -23.48
CA ALA A 227 -5.44 -10.18 -23.25
C ALA A 227 -6.39 -11.37 -23.02
N GLU A 228 -5.92 -12.57 -23.35
CA GLU A 228 -6.74 -13.78 -23.27
C GLU A 228 -6.90 -14.26 -21.82
N ASN A 229 -5.83 -14.19 -21.03
CA ASN A 229 -5.73 -14.72 -19.68
C ASN A 229 -4.66 -13.97 -18.86
N VAL A 230 -4.38 -14.44 -17.65
CA VAL A 230 -3.39 -13.84 -16.75
C VAL A 230 -1.97 -13.98 -17.30
N GLU A 231 -1.62 -15.12 -17.89
CA GLU A 231 -0.30 -15.40 -18.45
C GLU A 231 -0.02 -14.49 -19.66
N HIS A 232 -1.01 -14.30 -20.53
CA HIS A 232 -0.89 -13.35 -21.64
C HIS A 232 -0.71 -11.91 -21.15
N CYS A 233 -1.39 -11.52 -20.05
CA CYS A 233 -1.15 -10.23 -19.41
C CYS A 233 0.29 -10.10 -18.90
N ALA A 234 0.87 -11.14 -18.30
CA ALA A 234 2.25 -11.13 -17.83
C ALA A 234 3.24 -10.94 -18.97
N THR A 235 3.05 -11.66 -20.08
CA THR A 235 3.84 -11.50 -21.31
C THR A 235 3.76 -10.07 -21.84
N LEU A 236 2.54 -9.52 -21.95
CA LEU A 236 2.33 -8.14 -22.41
C LEU A 236 3.00 -7.12 -21.50
N LEU A 237 2.84 -7.25 -20.18
CA LEU A 237 3.47 -6.34 -19.22
C LEU A 237 4.99 -6.39 -19.35
N THR A 238 5.57 -7.59 -19.51
CA THR A 238 7.00 -7.78 -19.69
C THR A 238 7.47 -7.10 -20.98
N THR A 239 6.83 -7.37 -22.12
CA THR A 239 7.18 -6.78 -23.42
C THR A 239 7.02 -5.26 -23.40
N LEU A 240 5.89 -4.73 -22.91
CA LEU A 240 5.63 -3.29 -22.89
C LEU A 240 6.56 -2.55 -21.93
N SER A 241 7.02 -3.17 -20.86
CA SER A 241 7.96 -2.57 -19.91
C SER A 241 9.36 -2.32 -20.50
N GLN A 242 9.70 -2.98 -21.60
CA GLN A 242 10.97 -2.78 -22.32
C GLN A 242 10.96 -1.54 -23.24
N ILE A 243 9.78 -0.97 -23.53
CA ILE A 243 9.63 0.12 -24.49
C ILE A 243 10.07 1.46 -23.92
N ALA A 244 9.72 1.75 -22.68
CA ALA A 244 10.03 3.03 -22.03
C ALA A 244 9.88 2.95 -20.49
N ASN A 245 10.68 3.77 -19.79
CA ASN A 245 10.64 3.86 -18.33
C ASN A 245 9.53 4.80 -17.80
N ASN A 246 8.98 5.65 -18.65
CA ASN A 246 7.98 6.65 -18.32
C ASN A 246 6.54 6.18 -18.64
N VAL A 247 6.29 4.89 -18.46
CA VAL A 247 4.97 4.29 -18.58
C VAL A 247 4.56 3.65 -17.25
N ARG A 248 3.28 3.71 -16.93
CA ARG A 248 2.67 2.97 -15.83
C ARG A 248 1.85 1.84 -16.43
N LEU A 249 2.12 0.64 -16.00
CA LEU A 249 1.54 -0.59 -16.54
C LEU A 249 0.73 -1.30 -15.46
N ILE A 250 -0.53 -1.59 -15.76
CA ILE A 250 -1.44 -2.33 -14.88
C ILE A 250 -2.28 -3.32 -15.71
N ALA A 251 -2.46 -4.52 -15.22
CA ALA A 251 -3.33 -5.52 -15.83
C ALA A 251 -4.34 -6.07 -14.83
N MET A 252 -5.56 -6.32 -15.29
CA MET A 252 -6.65 -6.85 -14.48
C MET A 252 -7.71 -7.58 -15.32
N PRO A 253 -8.49 -8.51 -14.72
CA PRO A 253 -9.64 -9.13 -15.39
C PRO A 253 -10.70 -8.07 -15.77
N ILE A 254 -11.37 -8.24 -16.93
CA ILE A 254 -12.45 -7.33 -17.37
C ILE A 254 -13.60 -7.27 -16.37
N ARG A 255 -13.89 -8.36 -15.65
CA ARG A 255 -14.91 -8.34 -14.60
C ARG A 255 -14.61 -7.28 -13.55
N ARG A 256 -13.35 -7.17 -13.11
CA ARG A 256 -12.88 -6.15 -12.16
C ARG A 256 -12.97 -4.73 -12.73
N GLU A 257 -12.74 -4.57 -14.04
CA GLU A 257 -12.95 -3.28 -14.71
C GLU A 257 -14.40 -2.81 -14.64
N ARG A 258 -15.37 -3.73 -14.83
CA ARG A 258 -16.80 -3.41 -14.73
C ARG A 258 -17.16 -2.93 -13.34
N ASP A 259 -16.64 -3.59 -12.30
CA ASP A 259 -16.86 -3.22 -10.91
C ASP A 259 -16.24 -1.85 -10.61
N ALA A 260 -15.04 -1.58 -11.12
CA ALA A 260 -14.39 -0.27 -11.01
C ALA A 260 -15.11 0.85 -11.80
N ALA A 261 -15.77 0.51 -12.91
CA ALA A 261 -16.52 1.47 -13.75
C ALA A 261 -17.97 1.68 -13.30
N SER A 262 -18.51 0.87 -12.39
CA SER A 262 -19.88 0.98 -11.83
C SER A 262 -20.01 2.13 -10.83
N ILE A 263 -19.63 3.33 -11.23
CA ILE A 263 -19.60 4.54 -10.42
C ILE A 263 -20.97 5.24 -10.46
N SER A 264 -21.42 5.81 -9.33
CA SER A 264 -22.65 6.63 -9.29
C SER A 264 -22.55 7.82 -10.26
N VAL A 265 -23.69 8.32 -10.73
CA VAL A 265 -23.71 9.48 -11.65
C VAL A 265 -23.03 10.70 -11.04
N GLY A 266 -23.18 10.94 -9.73
CA GLY A 266 -22.52 12.03 -9.02
C GLY A 266 -20.99 11.86 -8.97
N ASP A 267 -20.49 10.65 -8.76
CA ASP A 267 -19.06 10.36 -8.78
C ASP A 267 -18.50 10.42 -10.20
N LYS A 268 -19.29 10.03 -11.22
CA LYS A 268 -18.91 10.21 -12.63
C LYS A 268 -18.68 11.68 -12.97
N ILE A 269 -19.50 12.58 -12.43
CA ILE A 269 -19.36 14.03 -12.63
C ILE A 269 -18.11 14.55 -11.90
N LYS A 270 -17.88 14.14 -10.64
CA LYS A 270 -16.66 14.50 -9.89
C LYS A 270 -15.41 13.98 -10.57
N LEU A 271 -15.45 12.75 -11.07
CA LEU A 271 -14.36 12.12 -11.79
C LEU A 271 -14.09 12.83 -13.12
N ALA A 272 -15.14 13.16 -13.89
CA ALA A 272 -15.00 13.95 -15.11
C ALA A 272 -14.38 15.33 -14.84
N TRP A 273 -14.77 15.97 -13.74
CA TRP A 273 -14.19 17.24 -13.30
C TRP A 273 -12.70 17.11 -12.92
N ASN A 274 -12.31 16.05 -12.21
CA ASN A 274 -10.91 15.79 -11.87
C ASN A 274 -10.09 15.44 -13.12
N VAL A 275 -10.64 14.61 -14.02
CA VAL A 275 -10.00 14.29 -15.30
C VAL A 275 -9.78 15.56 -16.14
N THR A 276 -10.75 16.50 -16.16
CA THR A 276 -10.61 17.77 -16.88
C THR A 276 -9.56 18.70 -16.30
N ARG A 277 -9.39 18.72 -14.98
CA ARG A 277 -8.32 19.51 -14.36
C ARG A 277 -6.93 19.03 -14.76
N HIS A 278 -6.77 17.74 -15.02
CA HIS A 278 -5.49 17.14 -15.43
C HIS A 278 -5.29 17.11 -16.95
N LEU A 279 -6.36 17.28 -17.72
CA LEU A 279 -6.31 17.27 -19.19
C LEU A 279 -6.46 18.71 -19.73
N LYS A 280 -5.36 19.28 -20.22
CA LYS A 280 -5.28 20.64 -20.78
C LYS A 280 -6.01 20.83 -22.13
N ALA A 281 -7.09 20.16 -22.47
CA ALA A 281 -7.78 20.43 -23.74
C ALA A 281 -9.25 19.99 -23.78
N SER A 282 -10.12 20.83 -24.29
CA SER A 282 -11.55 20.63 -24.47
C SER A 282 -11.95 19.44 -25.37
N SER A 283 -11.06 18.98 -26.25
CA SER A 283 -11.26 17.79 -27.10
C SER A 283 -11.20 16.47 -26.34
N SER A 284 -10.66 16.46 -25.14
CA SER A 284 -10.43 15.28 -24.32
C SER A 284 -11.68 14.84 -23.54
N LEU A 285 -12.56 15.77 -23.15
CA LEU A 285 -13.81 15.48 -22.45
C LEU A 285 -14.81 14.67 -23.30
N VAL A 286 -15.02 15.09 -24.53
CA VAL A 286 -15.91 14.40 -25.45
C VAL A 286 -15.41 12.99 -25.73
N LYS A 287 -14.09 12.83 -25.91
CA LYS A 287 -13.46 11.52 -26.08
C LYS A 287 -13.60 10.65 -24.82
N PHE A 288 -13.43 11.23 -23.63
CA PHE A 288 -13.60 10.53 -22.36
C PHE A 288 -15.04 10.05 -22.15
N PHE A 289 -16.03 10.91 -22.39
CA PHE A 289 -17.45 10.52 -22.31
C PHE A 289 -17.82 9.49 -23.39
N ALA A 290 -17.30 9.63 -24.61
CA ALA A 290 -17.49 8.63 -25.67
C ALA A 290 -16.84 7.28 -25.29
N GLN A 291 -15.70 7.27 -24.63
CA GLN A 291 -15.05 6.07 -24.10
C GLN A 291 -15.86 5.41 -22.98
N LEU A 292 -16.39 6.20 -22.02
CA LEU A 292 -17.28 5.70 -20.98
C LEU A 292 -18.55 5.05 -21.54
N LEU A 293 -19.15 5.66 -22.55
CA LEU A 293 -20.35 5.13 -23.23
C LEU A 293 -20.01 3.87 -24.05
N SER A 294 -18.92 3.88 -24.80
CA SER A 294 -18.51 2.73 -25.62
C SER A 294 -18.13 1.51 -24.79
N PHE A 295 -17.54 1.72 -23.60
CA PHE A 295 -17.21 0.66 -22.65
C PHE A 295 -18.46 -0.04 -22.12
N SER A 296 -19.49 0.72 -21.76
CA SER A 296 -20.77 0.17 -21.28
C SER A 296 -21.50 -0.68 -22.34
N ILE A 297 -21.31 -0.38 -23.62
CA ILE A 297 -21.96 -1.09 -24.73
C ILE A 297 -21.16 -2.33 -25.16
N ARG A 298 -19.82 -2.26 -25.19
CA ARG A 298 -18.96 -3.37 -25.64
C ARG A 298 -18.72 -4.45 -24.59
N SER A 299 -18.87 -4.13 -23.31
CA SER A 299 -18.59 -5.08 -22.21
C SER A 299 -19.53 -6.30 -22.17
N SER A 300 -20.61 -6.32 -22.98
CA SER A 300 -21.55 -7.44 -23.04
C SER A 300 -21.09 -8.63 -23.88
N ASN A 301 -20.05 -8.47 -24.74
CA ASN A 301 -19.66 -9.46 -25.74
C ASN A 301 -18.32 -10.17 -25.50
N HIS A 302 -17.66 -9.98 -24.33
CA HIS A 302 -16.37 -10.59 -24.06
C HIS A 302 -16.47 -12.02 -23.51
N LYS A 303 -15.57 -12.91 -23.98
CA LYS A 303 -15.38 -14.28 -23.48
C LYS A 303 -15.10 -14.27 -21.97
N LYS A 304 -15.48 -15.35 -21.27
CA LYS A 304 -15.45 -15.47 -19.79
C LYS A 304 -14.09 -15.19 -19.12
N ASN A 305 -12.99 -15.27 -19.83
CA ASN A 305 -11.62 -15.17 -19.30
C ASN A 305 -10.79 -14.03 -19.90
N THR A 306 -11.41 -13.00 -20.45
CA THR A 306 -10.69 -11.88 -21.05
C THR A 306 -10.21 -10.91 -20.00
N ALA A 307 -8.98 -10.42 -20.15
CA ALA A 307 -8.36 -9.41 -19.29
C ALA A 307 -7.88 -8.22 -20.14
N CYS A 308 -7.46 -7.15 -19.49
CA CYS A 308 -6.90 -5.97 -20.14
C CYS A 308 -5.59 -5.55 -19.49
N VAL A 309 -4.68 -5.07 -20.33
CA VAL A 309 -3.49 -4.32 -19.93
C VAL A 309 -3.71 -2.85 -20.21
N HIS A 310 -3.57 -2.01 -19.20
CA HIS A 310 -3.73 -0.57 -19.25
C HIS A 310 -2.37 0.11 -19.15
N VAL A 311 -2.17 1.14 -19.94
CA VAL A 311 -0.92 1.90 -20.02
C VAL A 311 -1.22 3.39 -19.88
N VAL A 312 -0.55 4.03 -18.94
CA VAL A 312 -0.43 5.48 -18.86
C VAL A 312 0.93 5.86 -19.38
N ILE A 313 0.99 6.69 -20.40
CA ILE A 313 2.22 7.20 -21.02
C ILE A 313 2.44 8.61 -20.50
N GLU A 314 3.53 8.85 -19.79
CA GLU A 314 3.93 10.16 -19.30
C GLU A 314 5.00 10.73 -20.25
N ALA A 315 4.78 11.91 -20.80
CA ALA A 315 5.65 12.49 -21.82
C ALA A 315 5.83 14.01 -21.64
N ASN A 316 6.88 14.53 -22.24
CA ASN A 316 7.18 15.97 -22.21
C ASN A 316 6.58 16.72 -23.41
N SER A 317 6.06 15.99 -24.42
CA SER A 317 5.41 16.57 -25.60
C SER A 317 4.39 15.62 -26.23
N ASP A 318 3.46 16.16 -27.03
CA ASP A 318 2.51 15.37 -27.83
C ASP A 318 3.21 14.44 -28.81
N THR A 319 4.31 14.89 -29.41
CA THR A 319 5.10 14.09 -30.37
C THR A 319 5.74 12.89 -29.69
N GLU A 320 6.31 13.08 -28.49
CA GLU A 320 6.86 11.98 -27.71
C GLU A 320 5.78 10.99 -27.30
N ALA A 321 4.66 11.47 -26.79
CA ALA A 321 3.52 10.64 -26.42
C ALA A 321 3.00 9.81 -27.60
N ALA A 322 2.86 10.42 -28.76
CA ALA A 322 2.40 9.74 -29.97
C ALA A 322 3.41 8.68 -30.46
N ARG A 323 4.72 8.98 -30.44
CA ARG A 323 5.78 8.03 -30.79
C ARG A 323 5.79 6.81 -29.85
N LEU A 324 5.75 7.06 -28.52
CA LEU A 324 5.70 5.98 -27.54
C LEU A 324 4.43 5.13 -27.70
N ALA A 325 3.29 5.76 -27.92
CA ALA A 325 2.04 5.06 -28.16
C ALA A 325 2.12 4.14 -29.38
N ALA A 326 2.72 4.60 -30.50
CA ALA A 326 2.90 3.79 -31.70
C ALA A 326 3.82 2.58 -31.47
N HIS A 327 4.90 2.73 -30.68
CA HIS A 327 5.79 1.63 -30.33
C HIS A 327 5.07 0.60 -29.43
N LEU A 328 4.28 1.06 -28.45
CA LEU A 328 3.49 0.20 -27.58
C LEU A 328 2.41 -0.54 -28.38
N ASP A 329 1.73 0.14 -29.31
CA ASP A 329 0.72 -0.47 -30.20
C ASP A 329 1.35 -1.57 -31.07
N ALA A 330 2.54 -1.35 -31.64
CA ALA A 330 3.25 -2.34 -32.45
C ALA A 330 3.71 -3.54 -31.62
N ALA A 331 4.26 -3.31 -30.42
CA ALA A 331 4.71 -4.36 -29.52
C ALA A 331 3.53 -5.22 -29.05
N ALA A 332 2.41 -4.60 -28.65
CA ALA A 332 1.21 -5.32 -28.25
C ALA A 332 0.62 -6.16 -29.41
N TYR A 333 0.63 -5.62 -30.62
CA TYR A 333 0.17 -6.36 -31.79
C TYR A 333 1.01 -7.61 -32.08
N ASN A 334 2.33 -7.51 -31.92
CA ASN A 334 3.24 -8.66 -32.09
C ASN A 334 2.99 -9.78 -31.08
N GLU A 335 2.48 -9.44 -29.88
CA GLU A 335 2.06 -10.41 -28.87
C GLU A 335 0.60 -10.89 -29.07
N GLY A 336 -0.06 -10.52 -30.16
CA GLY A 336 -1.45 -10.92 -30.43
C GLY A 336 -2.51 -10.09 -29.68
N ALA A 337 -2.12 -9.01 -29.02
CA ALA A 337 -3.04 -8.12 -28.31
C ALA A 337 -3.55 -7.00 -29.21
N HIS A 338 -4.79 -6.59 -28.99
CA HIS A 338 -5.42 -5.54 -29.79
C HIS A 338 -5.81 -4.34 -28.95
N PRO A 339 -5.66 -3.11 -29.48
CA PRO A 339 -6.10 -1.91 -28.79
C PRO A 339 -7.60 -1.96 -28.49
N VAL A 340 -7.96 -1.57 -27.28
CA VAL A 340 -9.36 -1.46 -26.83
C VAL A 340 -9.58 -0.11 -26.15
N SER A 341 -10.77 0.45 -26.34
CA SER A 341 -11.15 1.67 -25.63
C SER A 341 -11.52 1.33 -24.19
N SER A 342 -10.79 1.85 -23.22
CA SER A 342 -11.07 1.72 -21.78
C SER A 342 -10.84 3.05 -21.06
N PRO A 343 -11.74 3.47 -20.16
CA PRO A 343 -11.55 4.66 -19.34
C PRO A 343 -10.61 4.41 -18.15
N ILE A 344 -10.28 3.16 -17.83
CA ILE A 344 -9.56 2.76 -16.62
C ILE A 344 -8.21 3.50 -16.45
N PRO A 345 -7.31 3.57 -17.45
CA PRO A 345 -6.04 4.24 -17.24
C PRO A 345 -6.20 5.74 -16.95
N ALA A 346 -7.19 6.41 -17.57
CA ALA A 346 -7.48 7.81 -17.29
C ALA A 346 -8.08 7.99 -15.88
N ILE A 347 -8.99 7.09 -15.47
CA ILE A 347 -9.59 7.09 -14.13
C ILE A 347 -8.53 6.88 -13.05
N THR A 348 -7.68 5.88 -13.21
CA THR A 348 -6.64 5.54 -12.23
C THR A 348 -5.57 6.64 -12.13
N TYR A 349 -5.27 7.29 -13.24
CA TYR A 349 -4.34 8.42 -13.26
C TYR A 349 -4.92 9.67 -12.59
N ALA A 350 -6.18 10.02 -12.89
CA ALA A 350 -6.84 11.20 -12.34
C ALA A 350 -7.30 11.04 -10.88
N ASN A 351 -7.51 9.80 -10.43
CA ASN A 351 -7.90 9.48 -9.05
C ASN A 351 -7.04 8.31 -8.52
N PRO A 352 -5.76 8.57 -8.24
CA PRO A 352 -4.82 7.53 -7.81
C PRO A 352 -5.15 6.99 -6.40
N TYR A 353 -5.93 7.72 -5.61
CA TYR A 353 -6.27 7.38 -4.23
C TYR A 353 -7.72 6.95 -4.12
N SER A 354 -7.97 5.64 -4.06
CA SER A 354 -9.34 5.11 -3.98
C SER A 354 -9.50 4.14 -2.82
N LEU A 355 -10.49 4.36 -1.96
CA LEU A 355 -10.85 3.42 -0.89
C LEU A 355 -11.76 2.27 -1.37
N ARG A 356 -12.18 2.29 -2.63
CA ARG A 356 -13.05 1.24 -3.18
C ARG A 356 -12.43 -0.16 -3.15
N GLY A 357 -11.09 -0.25 -3.06
CA GLY A 357 -10.37 -1.51 -2.93
C GLY A 357 -10.38 -2.12 -1.52
N MET A 358 -11.07 -1.54 -0.53
CA MET A 358 -11.14 -2.10 0.83
C MET A 358 -12.20 -3.18 0.99
N LEU A 359 -13.22 -3.19 0.13
CA LEU A 359 -14.28 -4.17 0.09
C LEU A 359 -14.55 -4.57 -1.36
N GLY A 360 -15.06 -5.75 -1.56
CA GLY A 360 -15.61 -6.19 -2.82
C GLY A 360 -16.83 -5.36 -3.24
N PRO A 361 -17.28 -5.47 -4.50
CA PRO A 361 -18.34 -4.63 -5.08
C PRO A 361 -19.70 -4.76 -4.37
N HIS A 362 -19.93 -5.88 -3.66
CA HIS A 362 -21.16 -6.13 -2.90
C HIS A 362 -20.92 -6.10 -1.39
N GLY A 363 -19.77 -5.57 -0.94
CA GLY A 363 -19.40 -5.47 0.46
C GLY A 363 -18.70 -6.72 1.00
N GLU A 364 -18.24 -7.61 0.13
CA GLU A 364 -17.41 -8.74 0.53
C GLU A 364 -16.11 -8.23 1.17
N ARG A 365 -15.62 -8.93 2.19
CA ARG A 365 -14.24 -8.76 2.63
C ARG A 365 -13.30 -9.25 1.55
N TRP A 366 -12.11 -8.67 1.48
CA TRP A 366 -11.08 -9.13 0.57
C TRP A 366 -9.71 -9.10 1.23
N VAL A 367 -8.82 -9.94 0.74
CA VAL A 367 -7.42 -9.93 1.13
C VAL A 367 -6.54 -10.12 -0.10
N PRO A 368 -5.59 -9.21 -0.35
CA PRO A 368 -4.58 -9.38 -1.39
C PRO A 368 -3.37 -10.14 -0.86
N ILE A 369 -2.67 -10.78 -1.77
CA ILE A 369 -1.37 -11.40 -1.56
C ILE A 369 -0.39 -10.74 -2.53
N HIS A 370 0.83 -10.42 -2.09
CA HIS A 370 1.82 -9.80 -2.96
C HIS A 370 2.87 -10.83 -3.40
N GLY A 371 3.09 -10.92 -4.71
CA GLY A 371 4.27 -11.55 -5.30
C GLY A 371 5.04 -10.49 -6.09
N LEU A 372 6.10 -9.93 -5.51
CA LEU A 372 6.97 -8.93 -6.13
C LEU A 372 8.24 -9.61 -6.62
N GLY A 373 8.73 -9.23 -7.81
CA GLY A 373 9.98 -9.78 -8.34
C GLY A 373 10.50 -8.99 -9.54
N ALA A 374 11.50 -9.53 -10.20
CA ALA A 374 11.95 -9.00 -11.48
C ALA A 374 10.82 -9.12 -12.51
N VAL A 375 10.79 -8.21 -13.50
CA VAL A 375 9.77 -8.24 -14.56
C VAL A 375 9.80 -9.58 -15.31
N SER A 376 10.96 -10.21 -15.47
CA SER A 376 11.13 -11.53 -16.10
C SER A 376 10.47 -12.68 -15.34
N GLN A 377 10.22 -12.55 -14.02
CA GLN A 377 9.57 -13.58 -13.20
C GLN A 377 8.03 -13.50 -13.26
N LEU A 378 7.48 -12.42 -13.85
CA LEU A 378 6.04 -12.18 -13.82
C LEU A 378 5.22 -13.30 -14.48
N SER A 379 5.77 -13.94 -15.54
CA SER A 379 5.11 -15.07 -16.19
C SER A 379 5.00 -16.29 -15.28
N ASP A 380 6.04 -16.60 -14.51
CA ASP A 380 6.03 -17.72 -13.56
C ASP A 380 5.00 -17.46 -12.44
N PHE A 381 4.99 -16.24 -11.87
CA PHE A 381 4.01 -15.87 -10.86
C PHE A 381 2.57 -15.88 -11.39
N ALA A 382 2.37 -15.51 -12.66
CA ALA A 382 1.06 -15.56 -13.31
C ALA A 382 0.59 -17.01 -13.49
N SER A 383 1.46 -17.91 -13.92
CA SER A 383 1.15 -19.35 -14.07
C SER A 383 0.80 -19.97 -12.71
N ILE A 384 1.60 -19.72 -11.67
CA ILE A 384 1.33 -20.18 -10.31
C ILE A 384 -0.06 -19.70 -9.85
N THR A 385 -0.40 -18.43 -10.10
CA THR A 385 -1.70 -17.87 -9.73
C THR A 385 -2.85 -18.52 -10.48
N ALA A 386 -2.71 -18.76 -11.79
CA ALA A 386 -3.72 -19.42 -12.62
C ALA A 386 -3.96 -20.86 -12.18
N ASP A 387 -2.89 -21.63 -12.00
CA ASP A 387 -2.95 -23.03 -11.55
C ASP A 387 -3.56 -23.15 -10.17
N PHE A 388 -3.17 -22.27 -9.25
CA PHE A 388 -3.73 -22.20 -7.90
C PHE A 388 -5.24 -21.96 -7.92
N PHE A 389 -5.71 -20.96 -8.65
CA PHE A 389 -7.14 -20.67 -8.76
C PHE A 389 -7.91 -21.79 -9.46
N CYS A 390 -7.32 -22.42 -10.48
CA CYS A 390 -7.91 -23.57 -11.14
C CYS A 390 -8.08 -24.76 -10.18
N LYS A 391 -7.02 -25.12 -9.45
CA LYS A 391 -6.98 -26.20 -8.45
C LYS A 391 -8.06 -26.03 -7.37
N HIS A 392 -8.23 -24.82 -6.86
CA HIS A 392 -9.13 -24.55 -5.75
C HIS A 392 -10.54 -24.08 -6.17
N SER A 393 -10.82 -23.92 -7.48
CA SER A 393 -12.06 -23.31 -7.99
C SER A 393 -13.32 -23.93 -7.42
N GLN A 394 -13.46 -25.28 -7.46
CA GLN A 394 -14.64 -25.99 -6.98
C GLN A 394 -14.87 -25.85 -5.47
N ALA A 395 -13.80 -25.82 -4.68
CA ALA A 395 -13.88 -25.65 -3.24
C ALA A 395 -14.24 -24.20 -2.88
N MET A 396 -13.63 -23.23 -3.55
CA MET A 396 -13.96 -21.81 -3.40
C MET A 396 -15.42 -21.53 -3.77
N ASP A 397 -15.92 -22.10 -4.87
CA ASP A 397 -17.31 -21.93 -5.31
C ASP A 397 -18.29 -22.47 -4.26
N ARG A 398 -18.01 -23.64 -3.67
CA ARG A 398 -18.83 -24.24 -2.59
C ARG A 398 -18.89 -23.36 -1.34
N GLU A 399 -17.78 -22.72 -0.99
CA GLU A 399 -17.67 -21.84 0.17
C GLU A 399 -18.12 -20.40 -0.13
N GLY A 400 -18.52 -20.09 -1.37
CA GLY A 400 -18.90 -18.74 -1.77
C GLY A 400 -17.72 -17.74 -1.72
N ILE A 401 -16.52 -18.23 -2.00
CA ILE A 401 -15.29 -17.43 -2.12
C ILE A 401 -15.03 -17.18 -3.60
N SER A 402 -14.83 -15.93 -3.97
CA SER A 402 -14.38 -15.56 -5.32
C SER A 402 -12.94 -15.11 -5.30
N SER A 403 -12.25 -15.31 -6.42
CA SER A 403 -10.86 -14.90 -6.61
C SER A 403 -10.73 -13.86 -7.73
N SER A 404 -9.70 -13.07 -7.65
CA SER A 404 -9.31 -12.12 -8.68
C SER A 404 -7.80 -11.88 -8.60
N TRP A 405 -7.26 -11.07 -9.50
CA TRP A 405 -5.86 -10.70 -9.49
C TRP A 405 -5.66 -9.29 -10.04
N LEU A 406 -4.51 -8.72 -9.72
CA LEU A 406 -3.99 -7.49 -10.28
C LEU A 406 -2.51 -7.71 -10.61
N MET A 407 -2.02 -7.17 -11.72
CA MET A 407 -0.59 -7.09 -11.98
C MET A 407 -0.18 -5.66 -12.27
N MET A 408 1.03 -5.32 -11.87
CA MET A 408 1.65 -4.03 -12.17
C MET A 408 3.11 -4.26 -12.58
N ALA A 409 3.61 -3.43 -13.48
CA ALA A 409 5.04 -3.41 -13.78
C ALA A 409 5.55 -1.98 -13.71
N TRP A 410 6.69 -1.82 -13.07
CA TRP A 410 7.47 -0.59 -13.02
C TRP A 410 8.72 -0.79 -13.86
N PRO A 411 8.77 -0.26 -15.10
CA PRO A 411 9.89 -0.45 -16.00
C PRO A 411 11.23 -0.11 -15.36
N GLY A 412 12.23 -0.97 -15.56
CA GLY A 412 13.55 -0.81 -14.96
C GLY A 412 13.66 -1.05 -13.45
N LYS A 413 12.56 -1.48 -12.79
CA LYS A 413 12.53 -1.75 -11.35
C LYS A 413 12.06 -3.16 -11.02
N CYS A 414 10.77 -3.40 -11.07
CA CYS A 414 10.16 -4.68 -10.66
C CYS A 414 8.76 -4.84 -11.26
N ALA A 415 8.17 -6.00 -11.02
CA ALA A 415 6.76 -6.28 -11.27
C ALA A 415 6.10 -6.91 -10.04
N LEU A 416 4.80 -6.76 -9.96
CA LEU A 416 3.94 -7.28 -8.90
C LEU A 416 2.81 -8.08 -9.51
N ILE A 417 2.53 -9.26 -8.98
CA ILE A 417 1.22 -9.91 -9.06
C ILE A 417 0.55 -9.86 -7.69
N GLU A 418 -0.75 -9.61 -7.69
CA GLU A 418 -1.57 -9.51 -6.49
C GLU A 418 -2.79 -10.43 -6.64
N PRO A 419 -2.65 -11.75 -6.39
CA PRO A 419 -3.81 -12.63 -6.20
C PRO A 419 -4.63 -12.15 -5.01
N MET A 420 -5.96 -12.29 -5.09
CA MET A 420 -6.86 -11.87 -4.01
C MET A 420 -8.06 -12.77 -3.87
N PHE A 421 -8.56 -12.87 -2.65
CA PHE A 421 -9.79 -13.57 -2.32
C PHE A 421 -10.85 -12.59 -1.83
N LEU A 422 -12.10 -12.85 -2.20
CA LEU A 422 -13.27 -12.08 -1.76
C LEU A 422 -14.29 -13.06 -1.17
N TRP A 423 -14.82 -12.72 -0.01
CA TRP A 423 -15.81 -13.58 0.68
C TRP A 423 -16.75 -12.75 1.56
N SER A 424 -17.96 -13.25 1.76
CA SER A 424 -18.93 -12.65 2.67
C SER A 424 -18.61 -13.03 4.12
N ALA A 425 -18.29 -12.03 4.96
CA ALA A 425 -18.05 -12.20 6.39
C ALA A 425 -18.36 -10.89 7.14
N PRO A 426 -18.56 -10.93 8.48
CA PRO A 426 -18.75 -9.73 9.28
C PRO A 426 -17.62 -8.72 9.06
N LEU A 427 -18.00 -7.45 8.93
CA LEU A 427 -17.05 -6.37 8.72
C LEU A 427 -16.33 -6.04 10.03
N LEU A 428 -15.03 -5.79 9.93
CA LEU A 428 -14.20 -5.33 11.03
C LEU A 428 -14.30 -3.80 11.18
N PRO A 429 -13.94 -3.23 12.34
CA PRO A 429 -14.07 -1.79 12.59
C PRO A 429 -13.45 -0.90 11.51
N ILE A 430 -12.32 -1.32 10.94
CA ILE A 430 -11.61 -0.58 9.89
C ILE A 430 -12.43 -0.42 8.61
N HIS A 431 -13.32 -1.36 8.31
CA HIS A 431 -14.13 -1.31 7.09
C HIS A 431 -15.13 -0.15 7.10
N LYS A 432 -15.42 0.46 8.26
CA LYS A 432 -16.26 1.68 8.35
C LYS A 432 -15.72 2.84 7.49
N LEU A 433 -14.42 2.83 7.19
CA LEU A 433 -13.82 3.80 6.26
C LEU A 433 -14.33 3.66 4.82
N ALA A 434 -14.92 2.52 4.45
CA ALA A 434 -15.55 2.33 3.14
C ALA A 434 -16.91 3.05 2.97
N GLY A 435 -17.40 3.76 3.99
CA GLY A 435 -18.55 4.67 3.92
C GLY A 435 -19.87 3.97 3.56
N GLU A 436 -20.60 4.51 2.58
CA GLU A 436 -21.94 4.06 2.17
C GLU A 436 -22.04 2.55 1.82
N ILE A 437 -20.94 1.90 1.45
CA ILE A 437 -20.94 0.46 1.15
C ILE A 437 -21.21 -0.32 2.42
N VAL A 438 -20.62 0.10 3.54
CA VAL A 438 -20.75 -0.55 4.86
C VAL A 438 -22.18 -0.47 5.40
N GLU A 439 -22.86 0.63 5.18
CA GLU A 439 -24.24 0.85 5.66
C GLU A 439 -25.25 -0.13 5.03
N LYS A 440 -24.93 -0.66 3.85
CA LYS A 440 -25.79 -1.58 3.09
C LYS A 440 -25.48 -3.05 3.34
N VAL A 441 -24.38 -3.35 4.03
CA VAL A 441 -23.90 -4.71 4.25
C VAL A 441 -24.19 -5.16 5.68
N THR A 442 -25.07 -6.12 5.82
CA THR A 442 -25.32 -6.78 7.12
C THR A 442 -25.04 -8.27 6.99
N VAL A 443 -23.88 -8.69 7.45
CA VAL A 443 -23.51 -10.10 7.56
C VAL A 443 -23.51 -10.49 9.04
N LYS A 444 -24.35 -11.46 9.40
CA LYS A 444 -24.36 -12.00 10.77
C LYS A 444 -23.16 -12.92 10.95
N ALA A 445 -22.50 -12.83 12.11
CA ALA A 445 -21.50 -13.80 12.50
C ALA A 445 -22.16 -15.17 12.70
N SER A 446 -21.58 -16.23 12.10
CA SER A 446 -22.00 -17.61 12.24
C SER A 446 -20.76 -18.52 12.19
N GLU A 447 -20.93 -19.78 12.58
CA GLU A 447 -19.86 -20.79 12.46
C GLU A 447 -19.42 -20.95 10.99
N GLU A 448 -20.37 -20.90 10.05
CA GLU A 448 -20.09 -20.96 8.62
C GLU A 448 -19.18 -19.80 8.14
N THR A 449 -19.45 -18.57 8.60
CA THR A 449 -18.60 -17.43 8.23
C THR A 449 -17.22 -17.49 8.88
N ALA A 450 -17.10 -18.05 10.08
CA ALA A 450 -15.82 -18.28 10.75
C ALA A 450 -14.99 -19.35 10.01
N SER A 451 -15.63 -20.48 9.65
CA SER A 451 -15.01 -21.55 8.86
C SER A 451 -14.54 -21.05 7.50
N ARG A 452 -15.37 -20.25 6.81
CA ARG A 452 -15.01 -19.62 5.53
C ARG A 452 -13.80 -18.70 5.65
N THR A 453 -13.75 -17.87 6.69
CA THR A 453 -12.59 -16.98 6.93
C THR A 453 -11.33 -17.80 7.22
N ALA A 454 -11.43 -18.89 7.97
CA ALA A 454 -10.31 -19.79 8.23
C ALA A 454 -9.83 -20.48 6.93
N TYR A 455 -10.75 -20.85 6.04
CA TYR A 455 -10.38 -21.43 4.75
C TYR A 455 -9.70 -20.39 3.83
N VAL A 456 -10.15 -19.14 3.82
CA VAL A 456 -9.43 -18.06 3.13
C VAL A 456 -8.01 -17.88 3.68
N GLN A 457 -7.83 -18.03 4.99
CA GLN A 457 -6.49 -18.00 5.61
C GLN A 457 -5.61 -19.15 5.08
N GLN A 458 -6.12 -20.37 4.97
CA GLN A 458 -5.38 -21.50 4.40
C GLN A 458 -5.00 -21.26 2.95
N LEU A 459 -5.94 -20.80 2.12
CA LEU A 459 -5.67 -20.46 0.72
C LEU A 459 -4.59 -19.39 0.60
N ARG A 460 -4.63 -18.39 1.49
CA ARG A 460 -3.63 -17.33 1.53
C ARG A 460 -2.24 -17.88 1.88
N GLU A 461 -2.13 -18.72 2.90
CA GLU A 461 -0.87 -19.33 3.31
C GLU A 461 -0.29 -20.24 2.22
N GLU A 462 -1.13 -21.03 1.55
CA GLU A 462 -0.70 -21.93 0.48
C GLU A 462 -0.17 -21.16 -0.74
N ILE A 463 -0.85 -20.11 -1.19
CA ILE A 463 -0.36 -19.33 -2.36
C ILE A 463 0.87 -18.50 -2.01
N ILE A 464 0.99 -18.01 -0.77
CA ILE A 464 2.21 -17.35 -0.30
C ILE A 464 3.39 -18.30 -0.41
N ALA A 465 3.25 -19.55 0.08
CA ALA A 465 4.32 -20.55 0.02
C ALA A 465 4.75 -20.85 -1.43
N GLN A 466 3.79 -20.97 -2.35
CA GLN A 466 4.10 -21.25 -3.77
C GLN A 466 4.82 -20.07 -4.45
N LEU A 467 4.39 -18.83 -4.18
CA LEU A 467 5.06 -17.64 -4.69
C LEU A 467 6.46 -17.49 -4.07
N ASP A 468 6.59 -17.83 -2.80
CA ASP A 468 7.84 -17.80 -2.05
C ASP A 468 8.87 -18.80 -2.63
N GLU A 469 8.45 -20.03 -2.92
CA GLU A 469 9.27 -21.05 -3.59
C GLU A 469 9.74 -20.60 -4.99
N ALA A 470 8.92 -19.81 -5.68
CA ALA A 470 9.27 -19.21 -6.97
C ALA A 470 10.18 -17.97 -6.85
N GLY A 471 10.59 -17.61 -5.63
CA GLY A 471 11.49 -16.48 -5.37
C GLY A 471 10.80 -15.13 -5.31
N ALA A 472 9.49 -15.08 -5.14
CA ALA A 472 8.79 -13.81 -4.94
C ALA A 472 9.21 -13.14 -3.62
N LEU A 473 9.30 -11.84 -3.67
CA LEU A 473 9.36 -10.98 -2.48
C LEU A 473 7.93 -10.58 -2.10
N HIS A 474 7.75 -10.20 -0.83
CA HIS A 474 6.45 -9.74 -0.36
C HIS A 474 6.54 -8.30 0.15
N LEU A 475 5.46 -7.54 -0.04
CA LEU A 475 5.30 -6.22 0.54
C LEU A 475 4.47 -6.31 1.83
N GLN A 476 4.65 -5.32 2.72
CA GLN A 476 3.89 -5.28 3.97
C GLN A 476 4.07 -6.53 4.83
N LEU A 477 5.30 -6.95 5.05
CA LEU A 477 5.63 -8.24 5.68
C LEU A 477 4.86 -8.52 6.98
N GLY A 478 4.88 -7.58 7.92
CA GLY A 478 4.17 -7.69 9.20
C GLY A 478 4.52 -8.96 9.98
N GLN A 479 3.46 -9.64 10.43
CA GLN A 479 3.54 -10.94 11.11
C GLN A 479 3.12 -12.12 10.22
N SER A 480 2.77 -11.86 8.95
CA SER A 480 2.08 -12.83 8.09
C SER A 480 2.95 -13.44 7.00
N TYR A 481 4.00 -12.75 6.60
CA TYR A 481 4.91 -13.28 5.59
C TYR A 481 6.20 -13.76 6.24
N PRO A 482 6.78 -14.89 5.79
CA PRO A 482 8.06 -15.36 6.26
C PRO A 482 9.15 -14.36 5.85
N TYR A 483 9.96 -13.92 6.79
CA TYR A 483 11.06 -13.00 6.53
C TYR A 483 12.38 -13.53 7.08
N ARG A 484 12.49 -13.75 8.41
CA ARG A 484 13.72 -14.23 9.02
C ARG A 484 14.09 -15.64 8.57
N GLU A 485 13.10 -16.48 8.35
CA GLU A 485 13.29 -17.86 7.86
C GLU A 485 13.95 -17.91 6.48
N ARG A 486 13.86 -16.83 5.71
CA ARG A 486 14.46 -16.69 4.37
C ARG A 486 15.82 -16.02 4.38
N LEU A 487 16.23 -15.42 5.50
CA LEU A 487 17.54 -14.81 5.61
C LEU A 487 18.62 -15.89 5.75
N SER A 488 19.78 -15.66 5.14
CA SER A 488 20.97 -16.42 5.52
C SER A 488 21.36 -16.09 6.96
N GLN A 489 21.96 -17.07 7.67
CA GLN A 489 22.36 -16.85 9.06
C GLN A 489 23.18 -15.57 9.27
N PRO A 490 24.18 -15.21 8.43
CA PRO A 490 24.93 -13.96 8.61
C PRO A 490 24.06 -12.70 8.48
N LEU A 491 23.03 -12.71 7.63
CA LEU A 491 22.11 -11.57 7.50
C LEU A 491 21.17 -11.47 8.71
N ASP A 492 20.67 -12.58 9.23
CA ASP A 492 19.85 -12.60 10.45
C ASP A 492 20.66 -12.14 11.66
N ASP A 493 21.94 -12.54 11.76
CA ASP A 493 22.86 -12.09 12.81
C ASP A 493 23.06 -10.56 12.78
N ILE A 494 23.26 -9.97 11.58
CA ILE A 494 23.38 -8.52 11.41
C ILE A 494 22.09 -7.82 11.82
N LEU A 495 20.94 -8.29 11.33
CA LEU A 495 19.65 -7.71 11.64
C LEU A 495 19.35 -7.78 13.14
N THR A 496 19.66 -8.92 13.76
CA THR A 496 19.52 -9.14 15.21
C THR A 496 20.46 -8.23 16.01
N ALA A 497 21.70 -8.04 15.56
CA ALA A 497 22.65 -7.12 16.19
C ALA A 497 22.14 -5.65 16.16
N VAL A 498 21.58 -5.21 15.02
CA VAL A 498 20.95 -3.89 14.91
C VAL A 498 19.76 -3.78 15.87
N LYS A 499 18.88 -4.80 15.88
CA LYS A 499 17.72 -4.83 16.80
C LYS A 499 18.15 -4.72 18.25
N ASN A 500 19.11 -5.52 18.68
CA ASN A 500 19.62 -5.51 20.05
C ASN A 500 20.31 -4.19 20.43
N SER A 501 20.93 -3.50 19.47
CA SER A 501 21.56 -2.19 19.68
C SER A 501 20.55 -1.08 19.97
N VAL A 502 19.38 -1.09 19.32
CA VAL A 502 18.38 -0.03 19.43
C VAL A 502 17.18 -0.39 20.32
N ASP A 503 16.89 -1.68 20.46
CA ASP A 503 15.74 -2.19 21.21
C ASP A 503 16.04 -3.55 21.89
N PRO A 504 16.95 -3.58 22.87
CA PRO A 504 17.39 -4.84 23.51
C PRO A 504 16.26 -5.56 24.27
N LYS A 505 15.17 -4.85 24.61
CA LYS A 505 14.00 -5.41 25.29
C LYS A 505 12.91 -5.89 24.34
N CYS A 506 13.08 -5.74 23.05
CA CYS A 506 12.10 -6.06 22.02
C CYS A 506 10.70 -5.45 22.28
N LEU A 507 10.66 -4.14 22.64
CA LEU A 507 9.43 -3.42 22.93
C LEU A 507 8.78 -2.85 21.67
N SER A 508 9.55 -2.61 20.61
CA SER A 508 9.08 -2.01 19.38
C SER A 508 8.49 -3.07 18.46
N ALA A 509 7.18 -3.01 18.27
CA ALA A 509 6.40 -3.87 17.36
C ALA A 509 6.78 -5.37 17.46
N PRO A 510 6.77 -5.99 18.67
CA PRO A 510 7.04 -7.41 18.80
C PRO A 510 6.07 -8.22 17.95
N GLY A 511 6.55 -9.30 17.34
CA GLY A 511 5.85 -10.13 16.36
C GLY A 511 6.18 -9.76 14.91
N ASN A 512 6.45 -8.50 14.60
CA ASN A 512 6.78 -8.10 13.23
C ASN A 512 8.13 -8.65 12.80
N LEU A 513 8.21 -9.08 11.54
CA LEU A 513 9.40 -9.68 10.91
C LEU A 513 9.97 -10.88 11.70
N GLY A 514 9.18 -11.57 12.51
CA GLY A 514 9.63 -12.71 13.33
C GLY A 514 10.41 -12.34 14.60
N PHE A 515 10.41 -11.06 15.03
CA PHE A 515 10.98 -10.67 16.32
C PHE A 515 9.95 -10.79 17.43
N SER A 516 10.20 -11.68 18.38
CA SER A 516 9.36 -11.87 19.57
C SER A 516 10.00 -11.26 20.82
N ARG A 517 9.14 -10.88 21.77
CA ARG A 517 9.54 -10.47 23.12
C ARG A 517 9.76 -11.68 24.03
#